data_1ec1e785d0ede938703bc1fb7ef6673e
#
_entry.id   1ec1e785d0ede938703bc1fb7ef6673e
#
_cell.length_a   1.000
_cell.length_b   1.000
_cell.length_c   1.000
_cell.angle_alpha   90.00
_cell.angle_beta   90.00
_cell.angle_gamma   90.00
#
_symmetry.space_group_name_H-M   'P 1'
#
loop_
_entity.id
_entity.type
_entity.pdbx_description
1 polymer ?
#
loop_
_entity_poly.entity_id
_entity_poly.type
_entity_poly.pdbx_seq_one_letter_code
_entity_poly.pdbx_strand_id
1 'polypeptide(L)'
;LSKDFRGFTAVDDVNLQVQEGHIHALIGPNGAGKTTVFNLLTRFLPATRGEILYRGKSITRMKSHEIARLGLVRSFQISAVFSQMTVLENVRVALQRPQGTSFHFWKPERSLDSLNEQALHLLEQVGLRDDARRVTASLPYGRKRALELATTLALEPTVMLLDEPTQGMGAEDVDRVVELIRVAARGRTVLMVEHNLSVVSRLCDRISVLARGRVLAEGDYASVSANPEVREAYLGSEAPESTADEHKEVS
;
A
#
# COMPACT_ATOMS: atom_id res chain seq x y z
N LEU A 1 -15.09 12.15 -4.12
CA LEU A 1 -13.82 12.69 -3.64
C LEU A 1 -13.04 13.29 -4.80
N SER A 2 -12.56 14.55 -4.68
CA SER A 2 -11.83 15.22 -5.77
C SER A 2 -10.55 15.90 -5.27
N LYS A 3 -9.55 15.96 -6.17
CA LYS A 3 -8.28 16.65 -5.92
C LYS A 3 -7.81 17.42 -7.15
N ASP A 4 -7.69 18.73 -6.97
CA ASP A 4 -7.19 19.66 -7.98
C ASP A 4 -5.77 20.13 -7.61
N PHE A 5 -4.89 20.20 -8.59
CA PHE A 5 -3.54 20.78 -8.49
C PHE A 5 -3.39 21.89 -9.52
N ARG A 6 -3.50 23.17 -9.11
CA ARG A 6 -3.22 24.34 -9.94
C ARG A 6 -3.73 24.22 -11.39
N GLY A 7 -5.00 23.84 -11.58
CA GLY A 7 -5.64 23.73 -12.89
C GLY A 7 -5.65 22.32 -13.51
N PHE A 8 -5.01 21.33 -12.86
CA PHE A 8 -5.10 19.93 -13.24
C PHE A 8 -5.88 19.13 -12.19
N THR A 9 -6.94 18.45 -12.60
CA THR A 9 -7.74 17.58 -11.74
C THR A 9 -7.20 16.17 -11.78
N ALA A 10 -6.50 15.75 -10.71
CA ALA A 10 -5.89 14.42 -10.61
C ALA A 10 -6.87 13.34 -10.14
N VAL A 11 -7.87 13.73 -9.35
CA VAL A 11 -8.97 12.87 -8.87
C VAL A 11 -10.26 13.68 -9.03
N ASP A 12 -11.22 13.14 -9.76
CA ASP A 12 -12.46 13.83 -10.12
C ASP A 12 -13.66 12.95 -9.77
N ASP A 13 -14.39 13.34 -8.76
CA ASP A 13 -15.60 12.69 -8.24
C ASP A 13 -15.47 11.17 -8.02
N VAL A 14 -14.32 10.71 -7.50
CA VAL A 14 -14.12 9.31 -7.16
C VAL A 14 -15.03 8.94 -5.99
N ASN A 15 -15.92 7.98 -6.23
CA ASN A 15 -16.77 7.34 -5.25
C ASN A 15 -16.29 5.89 -5.14
N LEU A 16 -15.65 5.53 -4.02
CA LEU A 16 -15.05 4.23 -3.76
C LEU A 16 -15.58 3.68 -2.44
N GLN A 17 -16.08 2.46 -2.46
CA GLN A 17 -16.53 1.74 -1.26
C GLN A 17 -15.66 0.49 -1.05
N VAL A 18 -14.96 0.46 0.08
CA VAL A 18 -14.14 -0.69 0.49
C VAL A 18 -14.88 -1.44 1.59
N GLN A 19 -15.24 -2.68 1.33
CA GLN A 19 -15.97 -3.52 2.29
C GLN A 19 -15.03 -4.05 3.37
N GLU A 20 -15.51 -4.09 4.62
CA GLU A 20 -14.76 -4.62 5.75
C GLU A 20 -14.44 -6.12 5.53
N GLY A 21 -13.19 -6.50 5.79
CA GLY A 21 -12.71 -7.87 5.63
C GLY A 21 -12.32 -8.27 4.20
N HIS A 22 -12.52 -7.41 3.21
CA HIS A 22 -12.18 -7.69 1.81
C HIS A 22 -10.76 -7.21 1.47
N ILE A 23 -10.17 -7.87 0.48
CA ILE A 23 -9.00 -7.37 -0.25
C ILE A 23 -9.51 -6.69 -1.52
N HIS A 24 -9.41 -5.37 -1.56
CA HIS A 24 -9.86 -4.53 -2.67
C HIS A 24 -8.67 -3.98 -3.44
N ALA A 25 -8.63 -4.17 -4.76
CA ALA A 25 -7.61 -3.57 -5.61
C ALA A 25 -8.09 -2.26 -6.25
N LEU A 26 -7.26 -1.25 -6.24
CA LEU A 26 -7.38 -0.05 -7.07
C LEU A 26 -6.36 -0.15 -8.20
N ILE A 27 -6.82 -0.45 -9.40
CA ILE A 27 -5.97 -0.63 -10.59
C ILE A 27 -6.20 0.51 -11.60
N GLY A 28 -5.39 0.56 -12.63
CA GLY A 28 -5.52 1.55 -13.72
C GLY A 28 -4.17 1.93 -14.31
N PRO A 29 -4.15 2.60 -15.46
CA PRO A 29 -2.93 3.03 -16.14
C PRO A 29 -2.10 4.01 -15.31
N ASN A 30 -0.87 4.28 -15.76
CA ASN A 30 -0.03 5.30 -15.16
C ASN A 30 -0.69 6.68 -15.29
N GLY A 31 -0.60 7.50 -14.24
CA GLY A 31 -1.27 8.81 -14.20
C GLY A 31 -2.78 8.77 -13.95
N ALA A 32 -3.39 7.60 -13.75
CA ALA A 32 -4.83 7.49 -13.48
C ALA A 32 -5.30 8.15 -12.16
N GLY A 33 -4.38 8.49 -11.25
CA GLY A 33 -4.69 9.11 -9.96
C GLY A 33 -4.64 8.18 -8.75
N LYS A 34 -4.22 6.90 -8.90
CA LYS A 34 -4.18 5.88 -7.83
C LYS A 34 -3.41 6.35 -6.59
N THR A 35 -2.16 6.78 -6.78
CA THR A 35 -1.31 7.30 -5.69
C THR A 35 -1.91 8.56 -5.05
N THR A 36 -2.59 9.39 -5.84
CA THR A 36 -3.30 10.55 -5.31
C THR A 36 -4.43 10.13 -4.39
N VAL A 37 -5.24 9.12 -4.77
CA VAL A 37 -6.29 8.57 -3.90
C VAL A 37 -5.70 8.06 -2.59
N PHE A 38 -4.61 7.28 -2.61
CA PHE A 38 -3.92 6.81 -1.40
C PHE A 38 -3.43 7.96 -0.51
N ASN A 39 -2.86 9.00 -1.12
CA ASN A 39 -2.42 10.19 -0.40
C ASN A 39 -3.59 10.96 0.24
N LEU A 40 -4.76 10.97 -0.40
CA LEU A 40 -5.98 11.54 0.16
C LEU A 40 -6.50 10.74 1.36
N LEU A 41 -6.56 9.41 1.24
CA LEU A 41 -7.01 8.50 2.29
C LEU A 41 -6.15 8.60 3.55
N THR A 42 -4.84 8.77 3.39
CA THR A 42 -3.87 8.90 4.48
C THR A 42 -3.64 10.34 4.94
N ARG A 43 -4.31 11.31 4.31
CA ARG A 43 -4.15 12.75 4.59
C ARG A 43 -2.72 13.28 4.42
N PHE A 44 -1.91 12.63 3.59
CA PHE A 44 -0.68 13.24 3.04
C PHE A 44 -1.03 14.40 2.09
N LEU A 45 -2.19 14.30 1.43
CA LEU A 45 -2.78 15.39 0.65
C LEU A 45 -4.18 15.71 1.19
N PRO A 46 -4.55 17.00 1.30
CA PRO A 46 -5.93 17.39 1.56
C PRO A 46 -6.78 17.24 0.30
N ALA A 47 -8.00 16.73 0.44
CA ALA A 47 -8.99 16.77 -0.62
C ALA A 47 -9.39 18.20 -0.95
N THR A 48 -9.69 18.46 -2.23
CA THR A 48 -10.28 19.74 -2.68
C THR A 48 -11.78 19.74 -2.42
N ARG A 49 -12.46 18.61 -2.70
CA ARG A 49 -13.89 18.41 -2.47
C ARG A 49 -14.18 16.97 -2.08
N GLY A 50 -15.31 16.75 -1.42
CA GLY A 50 -15.79 15.44 -1.03
C GLY A 50 -15.39 15.08 0.40
N GLU A 51 -15.72 13.85 0.77
CA GLU A 51 -15.59 13.34 2.13
C GLU A 51 -14.99 11.93 2.13
N ILE A 52 -14.26 11.62 3.19
CA ILE A 52 -13.72 10.29 3.45
C ILE A 52 -14.34 9.80 4.75
N LEU A 53 -15.05 8.68 4.66
CA LEU A 53 -15.70 8.04 5.80
C LEU A 53 -14.93 6.77 6.20
N TYR A 54 -14.67 6.63 7.46
CA TYR A 54 -14.11 5.42 8.06
C TYR A 54 -15.07 4.90 9.14
N ARG A 55 -15.67 3.72 8.91
CA ARG A 55 -16.72 3.16 9.78
C ARG A 55 -17.82 4.18 10.11
N GLY A 56 -18.29 4.90 9.07
CA GLY A 56 -19.36 5.90 9.19
C GLY A 56 -18.94 7.24 9.80
N LYS A 57 -17.68 7.39 10.22
CA LYS A 57 -17.16 8.66 10.76
C LYS A 57 -16.29 9.37 9.74
N SER A 58 -16.48 10.67 9.61
CA SER A 58 -15.65 11.49 8.72
C SER A 58 -14.22 11.63 9.26
N ILE A 59 -13.25 11.24 8.42
CA ILE A 59 -11.82 11.41 8.68
C ILE A 59 -11.20 12.48 7.78
N THR A 60 -12.00 13.16 6.98
CA THR A 60 -11.57 14.10 5.93
C THR A 60 -10.68 15.23 6.46
N ARG A 61 -10.89 15.67 7.71
CA ARG A 61 -10.12 16.77 8.32
C ARG A 61 -9.14 16.33 9.39
N MET A 62 -9.04 15.03 9.64
CA MET A 62 -8.11 14.48 10.63
C MET A 62 -6.66 14.58 10.12
N LYS A 63 -5.71 14.59 11.06
CA LYS A 63 -4.27 14.53 10.74
C LYS A 63 -3.87 13.08 10.44
N SER A 64 -2.83 12.87 9.61
CA SER A 64 -2.36 11.53 9.22
C SER A 64 -2.08 10.62 10.42
N HIS A 65 -1.48 11.15 11.50
CA HIS A 65 -1.18 10.36 12.69
C HIS A 65 -2.44 9.95 13.47
N GLU A 66 -3.52 10.74 13.42
CA GLU A 66 -4.81 10.41 14.03
C GLU A 66 -5.50 9.27 13.25
N ILE A 67 -5.48 9.35 11.91
CA ILE A 67 -5.99 8.31 11.02
C ILE A 67 -5.26 6.99 11.25
N ALA A 68 -3.93 7.04 11.36
CA ALA A 68 -3.15 5.84 11.65
C ALA A 68 -3.46 5.24 13.04
N ARG A 69 -3.84 6.06 14.04
CA ARG A 69 -4.30 5.57 15.36
C ARG A 69 -5.68 4.93 15.31
N LEU A 70 -6.51 5.26 14.32
CA LEU A 70 -7.78 4.58 14.09
C LEU A 70 -7.59 3.18 13.47
N GLY A 71 -6.33 2.81 13.10
CA GLY A 71 -6.02 1.53 12.50
C GLY A 71 -5.99 1.53 10.97
N LEU A 72 -6.08 2.70 10.30
CA LEU A 72 -5.87 2.82 8.87
C LEU A 72 -4.39 3.09 8.62
N VAL A 73 -3.64 2.06 8.25
CA VAL A 73 -2.18 2.10 8.13
C VAL A 73 -1.77 1.85 6.68
N ARG A 74 -0.90 2.72 6.15
CA ARG A 74 -0.25 2.52 4.85
C ARG A 74 1.10 1.86 5.05
N SER A 75 1.36 0.78 4.33
CA SER A 75 2.70 0.28 4.16
C SER A 75 3.43 1.23 3.20
N PHE A 76 4.55 1.76 3.65
CA PHE A 76 5.38 2.62 2.82
C PHE A 76 6.34 1.73 2.00
N GLN A 77 6.79 2.23 0.85
CA GLN A 77 7.86 1.62 0.06
C GLN A 77 9.08 1.33 0.96
N ILE A 78 9.96 0.44 0.55
CA ILE A 78 11.16 -0.11 1.26
C ILE A 78 11.95 0.88 2.15
N SER A 79 11.75 2.18 1.96
CA SER A 79 12.34 3.24 2.78
C SER A 79 11.84 3.32 4.23
N ALA A 80 10.82 2.55 4.60
CA ALA A 80 10.21 2.59 5.94
C ALA A 80 10.93 1.70 6.98
N VAL A 81 11.92 0.90 6.58
CA VAL A 81 12.70 0.08 7.50
C VAL A 81 14.05 0.70 7.82
N PHE A 82 14.49 0.59 9.07
CA PHE A 82 15.79 1.05 9.51
C PHE A 82 16.88 0.08 9.07
N SER A 83 17.58 0.43 7.99
CA SER A 83 18.54 -0.46 7.33
C SER A 83 19.71 -0.91 8.21
N GLN A 84 20.13 -0.09 9.18
CA GLN A 84 21.22 -0.36 10.09
C GLN A 84 20.81 -1.17 11.33
N MET A 85 19.51 -1.31 11.56
CA MET A 85 18.97 -2.14 12.65
C MET A 85 18.80 -3.58 12.21
N THR A 86 18.75 -4.48 13.17
CA THR A 86 18.36 -5.88 12.92
C THR A 86 16.89 -5.97 12.55
N VAL A 87 16.51 -7.10 11.98
CA VAL A 87 15.12 -7.42 11.63
C VAL A 87 14.21 -7.33 12.87
N LEU A 88 14.68 -7.90 14.00
CA LEU A 88 13.95 -7.87 15.27
C LEU A 88 13.77 -6.44 15.80
N GLU A 89 14.82 -5.64 15.79
CA GLU A 89 14.76 -4.25 16.25
C GLU A 89 13.78 -3.40 15.46
N ASN A 90 13.69 -3.58 14.15
CA ASN A 90 12.71 -2.91 13.31
C ASN A 90 11.27 -3.19 13.77
N VAL A 91 10.93 -4.46 14.03
CA VAL A 91 9.59 -4.82 14.51
C VAL A 91 9.35 -4.31 15.93
N ARG A 92 10.36 -4.38 16.82
CA ARG A 92 10.27 -3.81 18.18
C ARG A 92 9.97 -2.32 18.18
N VAL A 93 10.62 -1.55 17.31
CA VAL A 93 10.33 -0.12 17.14
C VAL A 93 8.88 0.12 16.74
N ALA A 94 8.36 -0.67 15.79
CA ALA A 94 6.97 -0.55 15.37
C ALA A 94 5.99 -0.89 16.50
N LEU A 95 6.26 -1.92 17.30
CA LEU A 95 5.44 -2.34 18.45
C LEU A 95 5.36 -1.31 19.59
N GLN A 96 6.33 -0.40 19.71
CA GLN A 96 6.28 0.66 20.73
C GLN A 96 5.10 1.62 20.53
N ARG A 97 4.63 1.79 19.30
CA ARG A 97 3.59 2.76 18.97
C ARG A 97 2.22 2.41 19.56
N PRO A 98 1.67 1.19 19.39
CA PRO A 98 0.42 0.80 20.03
C PRO A 98 0.49 0.86 21.54
N GLN A 99 1.67 0.57 22.12
CA GLN A 99 1.88 0.58 23.58
C GLN A 99 2.09 1.99 24.17
N GLY A 100 2.13 3.04 23.34
CA GLY A 100 2.33 4.42 23.80
C GLY A 100 3.73 4.71 24.37
N THR A 101 4.70 3.82 24.11
CA THR A 101 6.07 3.91 24.67
C THR A 101 7.08 4.56 23.73
N SER A 102 6.65 5.03 22.55
CA SER A 102 7.52 5.57 21.48
C SER A 102 8.41 6.76 21.91
N PHE A 103 8.13 7.41 23.04
CA PHE A 103 8.88 8.57 23.51
C PHE A 103 9.72 8.28 24.77
N HIS A 104 9.90 7.02 25.15
CA HIS A 104 10.68 6.64 26.33
C HIS A 104 12.17 6.48 26.01
N PHE A 105 12.81 7.52 25.47
CA PHE A 105 14.24 7.51 25.04
C PHE A 105 15.25 7.24 26.15
N TRP A 106 14.86 7.47 27.42
CA TRP A 106 15.72 7.29 28.62
C TRP A 106 15.62 5.90 29.25
N LYS A 107 14.72 5.05 28.77
CA LYS A 107 14.66 3.68 29.26
C LYS A 107 15.77 2.85 28.61
N PRO A 108 16.47 1.99 29.38
CA PRO A 108 17.48 1.12 28.80
C PRO A 108 16.86 0.19 27.76
N GLU A 109 17.66 -0.20 26.77
CA GLU A 109 17.25 -1.07 25.66
C GLU A 109 16.58 -2.37 26.14
N ARG A 110 17.03 -2.91 27.29
CA ARG A 110 16.41 -4.05 27.96
C ARG A 110 14.92 -3.89 28.26
N SER A 111 14.42 -2.65 28.37
CA SER A 111 12.97 -2.43 28.52
C SER A 111 12.17 -2.84 27.31
N LEU A 112 12.80 -3.03 26.15
CA LEU A 112 12.19 -3.52 24.92
C LEU A 112 12.20 -5.06 24.82
N ASP A 113 12.85 -5.76 25.75
CA ASP A 113 12.88 -7.23 25.75
C ASP A 113 11.51 -7.83 25.98
N SER A 114 10.61 -7.12 26.65
CA SER A 114 9.19 -7.51 26.78
C SER A 114 8.45 -7.58 25.42
N LEU A 115 8.98 -6.94 24.38
CA LEU A 115 8.42 -6.97 23.03
C LEU A 115 9.01 -8.09 22.16
N ASN A 116 10.05 -8.80 22.64
CA ASN A 116 10.75 -9.78 21.83
C ASN A 116 9.85 -10.93 21.38
N GLU A 117 9.02 -11.48 22.28
CA GLU A 117 8.12 -12.58 21.94
C GLU A 117 7.09 -12.16 20.89
N GLN A 118 6.48 -10.99 21.06
CA GLN A 118 5.51 -10.46 20.09
C GLN A 118 6.18 -10.14 18.75
N ALA A 119 7.39 -9.57 18.78
CA ALA A 119 8.15 -9.30 17.56
C ALA A 119 8.54 -10.60 16.83
N LEU A 120 9.02 -11.62 17.55
CA LEU A 120 9.36 -12.92 16.97
C LEU A 120 8.13 -13.62 16.39
N HIS A 121 6.96 -13.52 17.04
CA HIS A 121 5.71 -14.04 16.50
C HIS A 121 5.32 -13.37 15.18
N LEU A 122 5.42 -12.03 15.09
CA LEU A 122 5.16 -11.30 13.85
C LEU A 122 6.16 -11.70 12.74
N LEU A 123 7.45 -11.85 13.10
CA LEU A 123 8.47 -12.32 12.16
C LEU A 123 8.20 -13.73 11.66
N GLU A 124 7.68 -14.61 12.52
CA GLU A 124 7.28 -15.96 12.13
C GLU A 124 6.14 -15.95 11.11
N GLN A 125 5.12 -15.09 11.31
CA GLN A 125 4.01 -14.95 10.36
C GLN A 125 4.45 -14.56 8.95
N VAL A 126 5.57 -13.82 8.84
CA VAL A 126 6.12 -13.39 7.54
C VAL A 126 7.37 -14.19 7.11
N GLY A 127 7.69 -15.28 7.81
CA GLY A 127 8.80 -16.18 7.48
C GLY A 127 10.19 -15.59 7.70
N LEU A 128 10.35 -14.65 8.64
CA LEU A 128 11.61 -13.94 8.95
C LEU A 128 12.19 -14.29 10.33
N ARG A 129 11.63 -15.28 11.05
CA ARG A 129 12.09 -15.62 12.40
C ARG A 129 13.58 -15.93 12.47
N ASP A 130 14.10 -16.70 11.50
CA ASP A 130 15.50 -17.08 11.43
C ASP A 130 16.44 -15.91 11.09
N ASP A 131 15.90 -14.87 10.45
CA ASP A 131 16.64 -13.66 10.13
C ASP A 131 16.59 -12.60 11.25
N ALA A 132 15.93 -12.85 12.38
CA ALA A 132 15.67 -11.87 13.44
C ALA A 132 16.90 -11.06 13.87
N ARG A 133 18.08 -11.72 13.90
CA ARG A 133 19.36 -11.10 14.30
C ARG A 133 20.16 -10.51 13.13
N ARG A 134 19.71 -10.69 11.89
CA ARG A 134 20.40 -10.13 10.71
C ARG A 134 20.15 -8.64 10.61
N VAL A 135 21.19 -7.91 10.16
CA VAL A 135 21.05 -6.48 9.83
C VAL A 135 20.19 -6.34 8.56
N THR A 136 19.20 -5.48 8.61
CA THR A 136 18.21 -5.30 7.55
C THR A 136 18.82 -4.94 6.19
N ALA A 137 19.94 -4.19 6.18
CA ALA A 137 20.66 -3.85 4.95
C ALA A 137 21.07 -5.11 4.15
N SER A 138 21.42 -6.21 4.82
CA SER A 138 21.89 -7.46 4.20
C SER A 138 20.76 -8.36 3.66
N LEU A 139 19.50 -8.01 3.88
CA LEU A 139 18.39 -8.81 3.40
C LEU A 139 18.18 -8.65 1.88
N PRO A 140 17.85 -9.73 1.17
CA PRO A 140 17.30 -9.65 -0.18
C PRO A 140 16.02 -8.83 -0.24
N TYR A 141 15.69 -8.30 -1.42
CA TYR A 141 14.54 -7.42 -1.62
C TYR A 141 13.22 -8.01 -1.12
N GLY A 142 12.87 -9.23 -1.50
CA GLY A 142 11.62 -9.88 -1.07
C GLY A 142 11.54 -10.05 0.46
N ARG A 143 12.68 -10.30 1.15
CA ARG A 143 12.72 -10.36 2.62
C ARG A 143 12.57 -8.98 3.27
N LYS A 144 13.04 -7.91 2.64
CA LYS A 144 12.76 -6.54 3.09
C LYS A 144 11.28 -6.21 3.02
N ARG A 145 10.58 -6.68 1.97
CA ARG A 145 9.12 -6.54 1.86
C ARG A 145 8.38 -7.32 2.94
N ALA A 146 8.82 -8.53 3.24
CA ALA A 146 8.25 -9.30 4.36
C ALA A 146 8.44 -8.56 5.69
N LEU A 147 9.61 -7.93 5.93
CA LEU A 147 9.86 -7.12 7.13
C LEU A 147 8.95 -5.88 7.18
N GLU A 148 8.77 -5.20 6.05
CA GLU A 148 7.85 -4.06 5.95
C GLU A 148 6.42 -4.46 6.31
N LEU A 149 5.98 -5.63 5.85
CA LEU A 149 4.67 -6.16 6.24
C LEU A 149 4.61 -6.49 7.73
N ALA A 150 5.66 -7.09 8.32
CA ALA A 150 5.73 -7.35 9.76
C ALA A 150 5.65 -6.07 10.58
N THR A 151 6.36 -5.00 10.18
CA THR A 151 6.30 -3.70 10.86
C THR A 151 4.93 -3.04 10.70
N THR A 152 4.26 -3.25 9.57
CA THR A 152 2.87 -2.80 9.37
C THR A 152 1.90 -3.55 10.28
N LEU A 153 2.03 -4.88 10.39
CA LEU A 153 1.22 -5.71 11.29
C LEU A 153 1.44 -5.37 12.76
N ALA A 154 2.66 -4.98 13.13
CA ALA A 154 2.98 -4.53 14.48
C ALA A 154 2.20 -3.27 14.92
N LEU A 155 1.64 -2.52 13.98
CA LEU A 155 0.77 -1.37 14.25
C LEU A 155 -0.70 -1.77 14.49
N GLU A 156 -1.01 -3.08 14.48
CA GLU A 156 -2.34 -3.63 14.66
C GLU A 156 -3.40 -2.99 13.73
N PRO A 157 -3.15 -2.95 12.40
CA PRO A 157 -4.06 -2.28 11.49
C PRO A 157 -5.40 -3.02 11.39
N THR A 158 -6.48 -2.25 11.30
CA THR A 158 -7.80 -2.76 10.89
C THR A 158 -7.99 -2.62 9.38
N VAL A 159 -7.35 -1.60 8.78
CA VAL A 159 -7.27 -1.39 7.33
C VAL A 159 -5.82 -1.18 6.93
N MET A 160 -5.34 -2.00 6.01
CA MET A 160 -4.02 -1.86 5.40
C MET A 160 -4.14 -1.25 4.02
N LEU A 161 -3.36 -0.21 3.74
CA LEU A 161 -3.17 0.36 2.41
C LEU A 161 -1.82 -0.12 1.87
N LEU A 162 -1.83 -0.97 0.85
CA LEU A 162 -0.63 -1.53 0.23
C LEU A 162 -0.38 -0.85 -1.12
N ASP A 163 0.76 -0.20 -1.27
CA ASP A 163 1.12 0.54 -2.48
C ASP A 163 2.13 -0.27 -3.30
N GLU A 164 1.65 -0.86 -4.39
CA GLU A 164 2.42 -1.68 -5.33
C GLU A 164 3.33 -2.73 -4.64
N PRO A 165 2.75 -3.62 -3.81
CA PRO A 165 3.53 -4.51 -2.96
C PRO A 165 4.43 -5.49 -3.73
N THR A 166 4.15 -5.74 -5.01
CA THR A 166 4.94 -6.66 -5.86
C THR A 166 5.83 -5.97 -6.88
N GLN A 167 5.91 -4.63 -6.86
CA GLN A 167 6.70 -3.87 -7.85
C GLN A 167 8.18 -4.25 -7.82
N GLY A 168 8.75 -4.50 -9.00
CA GLY A 168 10.18 -4.78 -9.18
C GLY A 168 10.62 -6.18 -8.77
N MET A 169 9.67 -7.11 -8.53
CA MET A 169 9.96 -8.48 -8.11
C MET A 169 9.97 -9.47 -9.27
N GLY A 170 10.80 -10.50 -9.17
CA GLY A 170 10.72 -11.69 -10.01
C GLY A 170 9.53 -12.58 -9.62
N ALA A 171 9.14 -13.50 -10.50
CA ALA A 171 7.94 -14.32 -10.32
C ALA A 171 7.91 -15.10 -9.00
N GLU A 172 9.05 -15.70 -8.59
CA GLU A 172 9.14 -16.47 -7.32
C GLU A 172 8.90 -15.57 -6.08
N ASP A 173 9.43 -14.36 -6.09
CA ASP A 173 9.23 -13.41 -4.98
C ASP A 173 7.79 -12.88 -4.94
N VAL A 174 7.16 -12.69 -6.12
CA VAL A 174 5.74 -12.32 -6.22
C VAL A 174 4.86 -13.36 -5.54
N ASP A 175 5.09 -14.66 -5.79
CA ASP A 175 4.30 -15.73 -5.17
C ASP A 175 4.40 -15.72 -3.65
N ARG A 176 5.60 -15.50 -3.12
CA ARG A 176 5.81 -15.38 -1.67
C ARG A 176 5.08 -14.18 -1.08
N VAL A 177 5.16 -13.03 -1.75
CA VAL A 177 4.48 -11.80 -1.27
C VAL A 177 2.96 -11.95 -1.35
N VAL A 178 2.42 -12.61 -2.36
CA VAL A 178 0.99 -12.94 -2.46
C VAL A 178 0.53 -13.74 -1.24
N GLU A 179 1.26 -14.80 -0.86
CA GLU A 179 0.93 -15.60 0.33
C GLU A 179 1.05 -14.78 1.63
N LEU A 180 2.08 -13.94 1.75
CA LEU A 180 2.25 -13.05 2.89
C LEU A 180 1.09 -12.06 3.03
N ILE A 181 0.64 -11.45 1.93
CA ILE A 181 -0.52 -10.54 1.95
C ILE A 181 -1.78 -11.30 2.35
N ARG A 182 -1.98 -12.53 1.83
CA ARG A 182 -3.13 -13.37 2.19
C ARG A 182 -3.17 -13.69 3.69
N VAL A 183 -2.02 -14.01 4.28
CA VAL A 183 -1.91 -14.24 5.73
C VAL A 183 -2.18 -12.95 6.51
N ALA A 184 -1.58 -11.84 6.11
CA ALA A 184 -1.73 -10.54 6.76
C ALA A 184 -3.16 -9.98 6.69
N ALA A 185 -3.89 -10.29 5.61
CA ALA A 185 -5.27 -9.85 5.40
C ALA A 185 -6.30 -10.56 6.29
N ARG A 186 -5.94 -11.68 6.94
CA ARG A 186 -6.88 -12.42 7.80
C ARG A 186 -7.42 -11.52 8.90
N GLY A 187 -8.76 -11.34 8.93
CA GLY A 187 -9.44 -10.48 9.89
C GLY A 187 -9.20 -8.98 9.71
N ARG A 188 -8.69 -8.56 8.54
CA ARG A 188 -8.40 -7.16 8.22
C ARG A 188 -8.97 -6.80 6.85
N THR A 189 -9.14 -5.51 6.63
CA THR A 189 -9.47 -4.97 5.30
C THR A 189 -8.18 -4.53 4.63
N VAL A 190 -8.05 -4.82 3.35
CA VAL A 190 -6.90 -4.39 2.54
C VAL A 190 -7.40 -3.60 1.34
N LEU A 191 -6.86 -2.40 1.16
CA LEU A 191 -6.95 -1.68 -0.10
C LEU A 191 -5.55 -1.63 -0.70
N MET A 192 -5.38 -2.16 -1.91
CA MET A 192 -4.07 -2.20 -2.56
C MET A 192 -4.09 -1.51 -3.91
N VAL A 193 -3.03 -0.78 -4.23
CA VAL A 193 -2.71 -0.37 -5.59
C VAL A 193 -1.83 -1.43 -6.21
N GLU A 194 -2.18 -1.96 -7.34
CA GLU A 194 -1.41 -2.95 -8.08
C GLU A 194 -1.58 -2.76 -9.60
N HIS A 195 -0.55 -3.14 -10.33
CA HIS A 195 -0.56 -3.17 -11.80
C HIS A 195 -0.37 -4.60 -12.32
N ASN A 196 0.04 -5.54 -11.47
CA ASN A 196 0.17 -6.95 -11.81
C ASN A 196 -1.20 -7.64 -11.72
N LEU A 197 -1.85 -7.83 -12.88
CA LEU A 197 -3.18 -8.44 -12.95
C LEU A 197 -3.23 -9.88 -12.43
N SER A 198 -2.11 -10.63 -12.49
CA SER A 198 -2.03 -11.97 -11.91
C SER A 198 -2.14 -11.93 -10.39
N VAL A 199 -1.52 -10.94 -9.73
CA VAL A 199 -1.65 -10.72 -8.29
C VAL A 199 -3.07 -10.33 -7.92
N VAL A 200 -3.65 -9.40 -8.68
CA VAL A 200 -5.03 -8.92 -8.48
C VAL A 200 -6.03 -10.05 -8.57
N SER A 201 -5.94 -10.90 -9.63
CA SER A 201 -6.86 -12.03 -9.85
C SER A 201 -6.78 -13.11 -8.76
N ARG A 202 -5.61 -13.25 -8.11
CA ARG A 202 -5.36 -14.28 -7.09
C ARG A 202 -5.72 -13.85 -5.66
N LEU A 203 -5.71 -12.52 -5.40
CA LEU A 203 -5.86 -11.99 -4.05
C LEU A 203 -7.15 -11.24 -3.82
N CYS A 204 -7.67 -10.53 -4.83
CA CYS A 204 -8.66 -9.50 -4.58
C CYS A 204 -10.09 -10.01 -4.73
N ASP A 205 -10.92 -9.66 -3.74
CA ASP A 205 -12.36 -9.93 -3.76
C ASP A 205 -13.10 -8.93 -4.65
N ARG A 206 -12.57 -7.70 -4.74
CA ARG A 206 -13.16 -6.61 -5.51
C ARG A 206 -12.07 -5.73 -6.14
N ILE A 207 -12.38 -5.17 -7.30
CA ILE A 207 -11.47 -4.36 -8.09
C ILE A 207 -12.20 -3.08 -8.50
N SER A 208 -11.58 -1.92 -8.29
CA SER A 208 -11.98 -0.65 -8.91
C SER A 208 -10.92 -0.22 -9.90
N VAL A 209 -11.34 0.06 -11.12
CA VAL A 209 -10.47 0.57 -12.18
C VAL A 209 -10.55 2.09 -12.19
N LEU A 210 -9.41 2.73 -12.01
CA LEU A 210 -9.28 4.18 -12.10
C LEU A 210 -8.70 4.56 -13.46
N ALA A 211 -9.35 5.50 -14.15
CA ALA A 211 -8.85 6.08 -15.39
C ALA A 211 -9.13 7.58 -15.41
N ARG A 212 -8.12 8.39 -15.76
CA ARG A 212 -8.23 9.86 -15.86
C ARG A 212 -8.88 10.49 -14.61
N GLY A 213 -8.52 10.00 -13.42
CA GLY A 213 -9.02 10.51 -12.14
C GLY A 213 -10.42 10.06 -11.75
N ARG A 214 -11.09 9.18 -12.50
CA ARG A 214 -12.45 8.68 -12.25
C ARG A 214 -12.49 7.17 -12.13
N VAL A 215 -13.46 6.64 -11.40
CA VAL A 215 -13.75 5.19 -11.40
C VAL A 215 -14.43 4.85 -12.72
N LEU A 216 -13.78 4.03 -13.52
CA LEU A 216 -14.24 3.57 -14.83
C LEU A 216 -15.13 2.33 -14.70
N ALA A 217 -14.71 1.38 -13.87
CA ALA A 217 -15.43 0.13 -13.64
C ALA A 217 -15.13 -0.39 -12.23
N GLU A 218 -16.08 -1.17 -11.70
CA GLU A 218 -15.92 -1.82 -10.40
C GLU A 218 -16.62 -3.19 -10.40
N GLY A 219 -15.97 -4.21 -9.85
CA GLY A 219 -16.51 -5.57 -9.80
C GLY A 219 -15.49 -6.61 -9.37
N ASP A 220 -15.77 -7.87 -9.64
CA ASP A 220 -14.80 -8.95 -9.55
C ASP A 220 -13.84 -8.96 -10.75
N TYR A 221 -12.84 -9.82 -10.71
CA TYR A 221 -11.85 -9.90 -11.79
C TYR A 221 -12.48 -10.25 -13.14
N ALA A 222 -13.46 -11.15 -13.16
CA ALA A 222 -14.09 -11.62 -14.41
C ALA A 222 -14.86 -10.48 -15.09
N SER A 223 -15.68 -9.74 -14.34
CA SER A 223 -16.46 -8.62 -14.85
C SER A 223 -15.59 -7.45 -15.31
N VAL A 224 -14.55 -7.11 -14.54
CA VAL A 224 -13.64 -6.02 -14.87
C VAL A 224 -12.79 -6.35 -16.10
N SER A 225 -12.26 -7.57 -16.19
CA SER A 225 -11.43 -8.00 -17.34
C SER A 225 -12.21 -8.13 -18.63
N ALA A 226 -13.51 -8.37 -18.56
CA ALA A 226 -14.40 -8.46 -19.73
C ALA A 226 -14.86 -7.07 -20.23
N ASN A 227 -14.72 -6.01 -19.43
CA ASN A 227 -15.20 -4.67 -19.76
C ASN A 227 -14.39 -4.06 -20.92
N PRO A 228 -15.02 -3.68 -22.06
CA PRO A 228 -14.32 -3.10 -23.21
C PRO A 228 -13.62 -1.76 -22.89
N GLU A 229 -14.25 -0.90 -22.08
CA GLU A 229 -13.68 0.40 -21.71
C GLU A 229 -12.41 0.24 -20.86
N VAL A 230 -12.37 -0.81 -20.00
CA VAL A 230 -11.17 -1.12 -19.23
C VAL A 230 -10.04 -1.56 -20.15
N ARG A 231 -10.33 -2.44 -21.13
CA ARG A 231 -9.33 -2.87 -22.11
C ARG A 231 -8.78 -1.71 -22.92
N GLU A 232 -9.65 -0.82 -23.37
CA GLU A 232 -9.25 0.38 -24.13
C GLU A 232 -8.37 1.33 -23.30
N ALA A 233 -8.73 1.52 -22.01
CA ALA A 233 -7.95 2.38 -21.11
C ALA A 233 -6.51 1.86 -20.88
N TYR A 234 -6.31 0.55 -20.89
CA TYR A 234 -4.98 -0.05 -20.79
C TYR A 234 -4.21 -0.03 -22.11
N LEU A 235 -4.85 -0.35 -23.25
CA LEU A 235 -4.24 -0.34 -24.57
C LEU A 235 -3.88 1.08 -25.01
N GLY A 236 -4.71 2.07 -24.70
CA GLY A 236 -4.44 3.48 -25.02
C GLY A 236 -3.28 4.09 -24.24
N SER A 237 -2.85 3.45 -23.13
CA SER A 237 -1.71 3.92 -22.32
C SER A 237 -0.36 3.37 -22.81
N GLU A 238 -0.36 2.36 -23.69
CA GLU A 238 0.84 1.75 -24.29
C GLU A 238 1.19 2.31 -25.67
N ALA A 239 0.48 3.33 -26.15
CA ALA A 239 0.86 4.00 -27.39
C ALA A 239 2.26 4.65 -27.21
N PRO A 240 3.26 4.31 -28.03
CA PRO A 240 4.60 4.88 -27.90
C PRO A 240 4.50 6.41 -28.09
N GLU A 241 5.20 7.15 -27.23
CA GLU A 241 5.47 8.56 -27.47
C GLU A 241 6.04 8.68 -28.90
N SER A 242 5.28 9.30 -29.78
CA SER A 242 5.70 9.52 -31.15
C SER A 242 7.04 10.26 -31.15
N THR A 243 8.07 9.63 -31.67
CA THR A 243 9.32 10.26 -32.08
C THR A 243 8.98 11.34 -33.13
N ALA A 244 8.62 12.51 -32.67
CA ALA A 244 8.56 13.72 -33.47
C ALA A 244 9.71 14.60 -33.02
N ASP A 245 10.89 14.33 -33.62
CA ASP A 245 11.94 15.33 -33.85
C ASP A 245 13.19 14.64 -34.43
N GLU A 246 13.08 14.21 -35.70
CA GLU A 246 14.28 14.10 -36.56
C GLU A 246 13.84 14.44 -37.99
N HIS A 247 13.95 15.71 -38.33
CA HIS A 247 14.22 16.19 -39.71
C HIS A 247 14.11 17.72 -39.75
N LYS A 248 15.16 18.39 -39.30
CA LYS A 248 15.50 19.72 -39.78
C LYS A 248 16.99 19.97 -39.54
N GLU A 249 17.80 19.46 -40.43
CA GLU A 249 19.09 20.06 -40.80
C GLU A 249 19.55 19.35 -42.06
N VAL A 250 19.39 19.99 -43.18
CA VAL A 250 20.29 20.06 -44.34
C VAL A 250 19.65 21.02 -45.34
N SER A 251 20.09 22.26 -45.37
CA SER A 251 20.42 23.09 -46.55
C SER A 251 20.92 24.43 -46.05
#